data_951c879d84b8d798937f9baed787141b
#
_entry.id   951c879d84b8d798937f9baed787141b
#
_cell.length_a   1.000
_cell.length_b   1.000
_cell.length_c   1.000
_cell.angle_alpha   90.00
_cell.angle_beta   90.00
_cell.angle_gamma   90.00
#
_symmetry.space_group_name_H-M   'P 1'
#
loop_
_entity.id
_entity.type
_entity.pdbx_description
1 polymer ?
#
loop_
_entity_poly.entity_id
_entity_poly.type
_entity_poly.pdbx_seq_one_letter_code
_entity_poly.pdbx_strand_id
1 'polypeptide(L)'
;MAIGYDSSVVPDVTSVADLLKPEYKGKVALNGDPTVDGAAFTGVLMTAVANGGSADDIAPGVEFFKKLKEAGNYLPVDPDSATIESGQTPVVLDWDYLGASAAANVDTWKIIVPSESVIAGYYHQAINVDAPHPAAARLWQEYLYSDEGQNLWLKGGARPVRAEAMAEAGTIDQALYDALPPVTGTPVIPTADQATALSEFLVEAWPDAVG
;
A
#
# COMPACT_ATOMS: atom_id res chain seq x y z
N MET A 1 1.78 -0.58 3.01
CA MET A 1 2.12 0.05 1.71
C MET A 1 3.35 -0.62 1.15
N ALA A 2 3.39 -0.89 -0.15
CA ALA A 2 4.45 -1.67 -0.77
C ALA A 2 4.77 -1.12 -2.17
N ILE A 3 5.88 -1.60 -2.76
CA ILE A 3 6.21 -1.44 -4.16
C ILE A 3 6.13 -2.83 -4.81
N GLY A 4 5.17 -3.00 -5.71
CA GLY A 4 5.07 -4.17 -6.58
C GLY A 4 5.81 -3.90 -7.89
N TYR A 5 6.51 -4.89 -8.44
CA TYR A 5 7.22 -4.73 -9.71
C TYR A 5 7.41 -6.05 -10.46
N ASP A 6 7.40 -5.96 -11.78
CA ASP A 6 7.75 -7.08 -12.66
C ASP A 6 9.27 -7.16 -12.85
N SER A 7 9.90 -8.17 -12.23
CA SER A 7 11.35 -8.38 -12.27
C SER A 7 11.88 -8.83 -13.66
N SER A 8 11.02 -9.14 -14.61
CA SER A 8 11.39 -9.36 -16.00
C SER A 8 11.52 -8.06 -16.82
N VAL A 9 10.93 -6.96 -16.31
CA VAL A 9 10.86 -5.64 -17.00
C VAL A 9 11.80 -4.62 -16.38
N VAL A 10 12.00 -4.69 -15.05
CA VAL A 10 12.86 -3.75 -14.30
C VAL A 10 13.84 -4.51 -13.40
N PRO A 11 14.97 -3.92 -13.03
CA PRO A 11 15.86 -4.45 -12.00
C PRO A 11 15.14 -4.58 -10.66
N ASP A 12 15.71 -5.39 -9.76
CA ASP A 12 15.18 -5.52 -8.41
C ASP A 12 15.13 -4.15 -7.68
N VAL A 13 13.96 -3.83 -7.14
CA VAL A 13 13.74 -2.67 -6.31
C VAL A 13 14.16 -3.04 -4.88
N THR A 14 14.99 -2.22 -4.24
CA THR A 14 15.46 -2.42 -2.88
C THR A 14 15.11 -1.26 -1.94
N SER A 15 14.79 -0.10 -2.52
CA SER A 15 14.42 1.12 -1.81
C SER A 15 13.53 2.02 -2.65
N VAL A 16 12.86 2.97 -2.02
CA VAL A 16 12.10 4.02 -2.72
C VAL A 16 12.99 4.84 -3.67
N ALA A 17 14.25 5.10 -3.30
CA ALA A 17 15.18 5.87 -4.11
C ALA A 17 15.53 5.21 -5.45
N ASP A 18 15.43 3.88 -5.55
CA ASP A 18 15.68 3.15 -6.80
C ASP A 18 14.76 3.61 -7.94
N LEU A 19 13.52 4.01 -7.61
CA LEU A 19 12.53 4.44 -8.59
C LEU A 19 12.94 5.69 -9.40
N LEU A 20 13.93 6.46 -8.93
CA LEU A 20 14.49 7.60 -9.66
C LEU A 20 15.56 7.21 -10.69
N LYS A 21 16.00 5.95 -10.71
CA LYS A 21 17.01 5.48 -11.65
C LYS A 21 16.49 5.42 -13.10
N PRO A 22 17.34 5.58 -14.11
CA PRO A 22 16.92 5.61 -15.53
C PRO A 22 16.22 4.35 -16.00
N GLU A 23 16.47 3.20 -15.37
CA GLU A 23 15.88 1.89 -15.70
C GLU A 23 14.37 1.86 -15.48
N TYR A 24 13.84 2.77 -14.66
CA TYR A 24 12.42 2.89 -14.34
C TYR A 24 11.67 3.92 -15.21
N LYS A 25 12.30 4.42 -16.27
CA LYS A 25 11.73 5.45 -17.14
C LYS A 25 10.38 5.01 -17.72
N GLY A 26 9.32 5.81 -17.44
CA GLY A 26 7.94 5.58 -17.89
C GLY A 26 7.28 4.34 -17.30
N LYS A 27 7.68 3.92 -16.08
CA LYS A 27 7.25 2.63 -15.53
C LYS A 27 6.64 2.70 -14.13
N VAL A 28 6.78 3.81 -13.41
CA VAL A 28 6.36 3.94 -12.01
C VAL A 28 4.95 4.51 -11.93
N ALA A 29 3.98 3.70 -11.59
CA ALA A 29 2.59 4.08 -11.39
C ALA A 29 2.25 4.19 -9.89
N LEU A 30 1.31 5.06 -9.58
CA LEU A 30 0.70 5.21 -8.26
C LEU A 30 -0.77 4.75 -8.35
N ASN A 31 -1.26 3.99 -7.38
CA ASN A 31 -2.63 3.51 -7.39
C ASN A 31 -3.62 4.61 -6.98
N GLY A 32 -4.07 5.37 -7.98
CA GLY A 32 -5.08 6.43 -7.87
C GLY A 32 -4.52 7.85 -7.73
N ASP A 33 -5.43 8.78 -7.44
CA ASP A 33 -5.13 10.18 -7.17
C ASP A 33 -5.00 10.41 -5.65
N PRO A 34 -3.85 10.86 -5.13
CA PRO A 34 -3.62 11.01 -3.69
C PRO A 34 -4.48 12.11 -3.03
N THR A 35 -5.18 12.91 -3.80
CA THR A 35 -6.12 13.92 -3.26
C THR A 35 -7.49 13.33 -2.90
N VAL A 36 -7.79 12.11 -3.39
CA VAL A 36 -9.07 11.43 -3.16
C VAL A 36 -8.94 9.96 -2.79
N ASP A 37 -7.84 9.29 -3.17
CA ASP A 37 -7.64 7.86 -2.95
C ASP A 37 -6.67 7.55 -1.81
N GLY A 38 -7.10 6.70 -0.88
CA GLY A 38 -6.30 6.33 0.29
C GLY A 38 -5.02 5.53 -0.04
N ALA A 39 -5.03 4.71 -1.09
CA ALA A 39 -3.85 3.99 -1.54
C ALA A 39 -2.80 4.97 -2.09
N ALA A 40 -3.21 5.87 -2.98
CA ALA A 40 -2.34 6.90 -3.53
C ALA A 40 -1.80 7.85 -2.45
N PHE A 41 -2.67 8.35 -1.54
CA PHE A 41 -2.25 9.12 -0.37
C PHE A 41 -1.15 8.41 0.41
N THR A 42 -1.36 7.13 0.72
CA THR A 42 -0.40 6.34 1.51
C THR A 42 0.89 6.08 0.73
N GLY A 43 0.82 5.94 -0.61
CA GLY A 43 1.98 5.83 -1.48
C GLY A 43 2.84 7.10 -1.48
N VAL A 44 2.21 8.28 -1.52
CA VAL A 44 2.93 9.57 -1.38
C VAL A 44 3.53 9.70 0.02
N LEU A 45 2.81 9.30 1.08
CA LEU A 45 3.34 9.32 2.44
C LEU A 45 4.52 8.36 2.60
N MET A 46 4.49 7.17 1.98
CA MET A 46 5.63 6.24 1.96
C MET A 46 6.86 6.90 1.35
N THR A 47 6.71 7.56 0.20
CA THR A 47 7.82 8.26 -0.42
C THR A 47 8.27 9.48 0.40
N ALA A 48 7.36 10.16 1.10
CA ALA A 48 7.71 11.25 2.01
C ALA A 48 8.61 10.77 3.16
N VAL A 49 8.19 9.72 3.87
CA VAL A 49 8.96 9.17 5.00
C VAL A 49 10.33 8.67 4.55
N ALA A 50 10.43 8.03 3.38
CA ALA A 50 11.71 7.62 2.79
C ALA A 50 12.66 8.80 2.46
N ASN A 51 12.11 10.00 2.32
CA ASN A 51 12.85 11.22 1.99
C ASN A 51 12.91 12.24 3.15
N GLY A 52 12.72 11.78 4.39
CA GLY A 52 12.87 12.59 5.61
C GLY A 52 11.61 13.29 6.08
N GLY A 53 10.46 13.02 5.45
CA GLY A 53 9.13 13.43 5.93
C GLY A 53 8.63 12.59 7.10
N SER A 54 7.39 12.80 7.48
CA SER A 54 6.77 12.12 8.64
C SER A 54 5.24 12.09 8.52
N ALA A 55 4.56 11.58 9.54
CA ALA A 55 3.11 11.69 9.66
C ALA A 55 2.59 13.15 9.78
N ASP A 56 3.46 14.13 9.96
CA ASP A 56 3.14 15.56 10.02
C ASP A 56 3.67 16.33 8.79
N ASP A 57 4.42 15.67 7.90
CA ASP A 57 5.04 16.30 6.73
C ASP A 57 5.10 15.36 5.51
N ILE A 58 4.21 15.56 4.55
CA ILE A 58 4.13 14.81 3.30
C ILE A 58 4.84 15.52 2.13
N ALA A 59 5.30 16.77 2.31
CA ALA A 59 5.91 17.56 1.24
C ALA A 59 7.11 16.87 0.55
N PRO A 60 8.02 16.17 1.26
CA PRO A 60 9.10 15.41 0.61
C PRO A 60 8.61 14.33 -0.36
N GLY A 61 7.39 13.79 -0.14
CA GLY A 61 6.76 12.83 -1.05
C GLY A 61 6.29 13.48 -2.35
N VAL A 62 5.67 14.65 -2.25
CA VAL A 62 5.29 15.45 -3.43
C VAL A 62 6.52 15.82 -4.25
N GLU A 63 7.60 16.28 -3.60
CA GLU A 63 8.87 16.56 -4.27
C GLU A 63 9.50 15.32 -4.90
N PHE A 64 9.32 14.14 -4.32
CA PHE A 64 9.77 12.88 -4.92
C PHE A 64 9.02 12.59 -6.22
N PHE A 65 7.70 12.71 -6.24
CA PHE A 65 6.90 12.51 -7.46
C PHE A 65 7.19 13.55 -8.53
N LYS A 66 7.46 14.80 -8.16
CA LYS A 66 7.95 15.83 -9.08
C LYS A 66 9.26 15.40 -9.76
N LYS A 67 10.23 14.88 -8.98
CA LYS A 67 11.48 14.33 -9.52
C LYS A 67 11.24 13.12 -10.42
N LEU A 68 10.30 12.22 -10.06
CA LEU A 68 9.90 11.10 -10.91
C LEU A 68 9.36 11.59 -12.28
N LYS A 69 8.52 12.63 -12.26
CA LYS A 69 8.00 13.25 -13.49
C LYS A 69 9.11 13.90 -14.31
N GLU A 70 9.98 14.70 -13.68
CA GLU A 70 11.10 15.36 -14.34
C GLU A 70 12.09 14.36 -14.96
N ALA A 71 12.35 13.24 -14.29
CA ALA A 71 13.15 12.13 -14.83
C ALA A 71 12.45 11.35 -15.95
N GLY A 72 11.13 11.55 -16.10
CA GLY A 72 10.27 10.79 -17.02
C GLY A 72 9.99 9.37 -16.54
N ASN A 73 10.14 9.08 -15.24
CA ASN A 73 9.90 7.77 -14.65
C ASN A 73 8.43 7.57 -14.24
N TYR A 74 7.74 8.67 -13.88
CA TYR A 74 6.32 8.63 -13.52
C TYR A 74 5.45 8.23 -14.70
N LEU A 75 4.56 7.26 -14.48
CA LEU A 75 3.58 6.76 -15.43
C LEU A 75 2.18 7.13 -14.92
N PRO A 76 1.49 8.13 -15.50
CA PRO A 76 0.17 8.58 -15.06
C PRO A 76 -0.93 7.64 -15.59
N VAL A 77 -0.90 6.40 -15.15
CA VAL A 77 -1.89 5.35 -15.47
C VAL A 77 -2.31 4.72 -14.17
N ASP A 78 -3.61 4.66 -13.91
CA ASP A 78 -4.15 3.97 -12.75
C ASP A 78 -3.92 2.46 -12.92
N PRO A 79 -3.17 1.81 -12.02
CA PRO A 79 -2.89 0.39 -12.11
C PRO A 79 -4.12 -0.43 -11.71
N ASP A 80 -4.38 -1.45 -12.50
CA ASP A 80 -5.33 -2.51 -12.19
C ASP A 80 -4.77 -3.87 -12.64
N SER A 81 -5.52 -4.96 -12.42
CA SER A 81 -5.06 -6.30 -12.80
C SER A 81 -4.74 -6.39 -14.30
N ALA A 82 -5.52 -5.75 -15.16
CA ALA A 82 -5.32 -5.80 -16.61
C ALA A 82 -4.07 -5.03 -17.05
N THR A 83 -3.79 -3.86 -16.47
CA THR A 83 -2.60 -3.07 -16.78
C THR A 83 -1.32 -3.72 -16.24
N ILE A 84 -1.40 -4.41 -15.10
CA ILE A 84 -0.29 -5.20 -14.54
C ILE A 84 -0.03 -6.43 -15.43
N GLU A 85 -1.04 -7.25 -15.70
CA GLU A 85 -0.92 -8.48 -16.49
C GLU A 85 -0.46 -8.21 -17.93
N SER A 86 -0.86 -7.08 -18.52
CA SER A 86 -0.40 -6.67 -19.84
C SER A 86 1.00 -6.05 -19.86
N GLY A 87 1.60 -5.79 -18.69
CA GLY A 87 2.89 -5.10 -18.55
C GLY A 87 2.82 -3.58 -18.79
N GLN A 88 1.62 -2.99 -18.84
CA GLN A 88 1.46 -1.54 -19.00
C GLN A 88 1.93 -0.79 -17.74
N THR A 89 1.68 -1.33 -16.54
CA THR A 89 2.10 -0.78 -15.25
C THR A 89 3.07 -1.72 -14.53
N PRO A 90 4.34 -1.79 -14.97
CA PRO A 90 5.29 -2.79 -14.47
C PRO A 90 5.88 -2.48 -13.09
N VAL A 91 5.66 -1.27 -12.56
CA VAL A 91 6.03 -0.87 -11.19
C VAL A 91 4.89 -0.08 -10.58
N VAL A 92 4.39 -0.52 -9.44
CA VAL A 92 3.20 0.06 -8.80
C VAL A 92 3.45 0.30 -7.31
N LEU A 93 3.12 1.50 -6.84
CA LEU A 93 3.03 1.82 -5.42
C LEU A 93 1.58 1.55 -4.97
N ASP A 94 1.39 0.50 -4.15
CA ASP A 94 0.07 0.04 -3.74
C ASP A 94 0.11 -0.76 -2.43
N TRP A 95 -1.03 -1.22 -1.95
CA TRP A 95 -1.11 -2.11 -0.80
C TRP A 95 -0.44 -3.47 -1.10
N ASP A 96 0.23 -4.03 -0.12
CA ASP A 96 0.94 -5.30 -0.24
C ASP A 96 0.03 -6.47 -0.62
N TYR A 97 -1.22 -6.50 -0.15
CA TYR A 97 -2.19 -7.53 -0.51
C TYR A 97 -2.66 -7.44 -1.98
N LEU A 98 -2.71 -6.23 -2.56
CA LEU A 98 -2.97 -6.07 -4.01
C LEU A 98 -1.78 -6.54 -4.83
N GLY A 99 -0.56 -6.25 -4.36
CA GLY A 99 0.65 -6.84 -4.93
C GLY A 99 0.65 -8.37 -4.87
N ALA A 100 0.19 -8.97 -3.76
CA ALA A 100 0.05 -10.43 -3.64
C ALA A 100 -0.97 -11.00 -4.65
N SER A 101 -2.06 -10.29 -4.90
CA SER A 101 -3.02 -10.66 -5.95
C SER A 101 -2.40 -10.60 -7.35
N ALA A 102 -1.57 -9.59 -7.64
CA ALA A 102 -0.83 -9.49 -8.91
C ALA A 102 0.17 -10.65 -9.07
N ALA A 103 0.91 -11.01 -8.01
CA ALA A 103 1.86 -12.11 -8.00
C ALA A 103 1.20 -13.48 -8.27
N ALA A 104 -0.09 -13.63 -8.00
CA ALA A 104 -0.82 -14.87 -8.33
C ALA A 104 -1.04 -15.05 -9.84
N ASN A 105 -0.97 -13.96 -10.64
CA ASN A 105 -1.23 -13.96 -12.07
C ASN A 105 0.04 -13.67 -12.91
N VAL A 106 1.05 -13.04 -12.31
CA VAL A 106 2.31 -12.68 -12.99
C VAL A 106 3.48 -13.31 -12.22
N ASP A 107 4.03 -14.40 -12.72
CA ASP A 107 5.09 -15.19 -12.06
C ASP A 107 6.35 -14.39 -11.72
N THR A 108 6.62 -13.31 -12.47
CA THR A 108 7.79 -12.44 -12.30
C THR A 108 7.52 -11.25 -11.37
N TRP A 109 6.28 -11.13 -10.88
CA TRP A 109 5.90 -10.05 -9.98
C TRP A 109 6.51 -10.24 -8.59
N LYS A 110 7.18 -9.21 -8.12
CA LYS A 110 7.77 -9.15 -6.78
C LYS A 110 7.17 -8.00 -5.98
N ILE A 111 7.22 -8.13 -4.66
CA ILE A 111 6.68 -7.14 -3.73
C ILE A 111 7.74 -6.86 -2.68
N ILE A 112 7.96 -5.58 -2.40
CA ILE A 112 8.76 -5.14 -1.25
C ILE A 112 7.98 -4.16 -0.39
N VAL A 113 8.20 -4.24 0.92
CA VAL A 113 7.86 -3.17 1.87
C VAL A 113 9.17 -2.49 2.23
N PRO A 114 9.41 -1.23 1.77
CA PRO A 114 10.68 -0.54 2.02
C PRO A 114 10.90 -0.35 3.51
N SER A 115 12.04 -0.84 4.03
CA SER A 115 12.35 -0.80 5.46
C SER A 115 12.56 0.62 6.00
N GLU A 116 12.95 1.55 5.14
CA GLU A 116 13.14 2.96 5.45
C GLU A 116 11.83 3.74 5.57
N SER A 117 10.70 3.16 5.12
CA SER A 117 9.40 3.86 5.08
C SER A 117 8.23 2.88 5.21
N VAL A 118 8.16 2.19 6.33
CA VAL A 118 7.04 1.29 6.62
C VAL A 118 5.81 2.12 6.95
N ILE A 119 4.81 2.11 6.06
CA ILE A 119 3.52 2.76 6.30
C ILE A 119 2.45 1.68 6.44
N ALA A 120 1.68 1.75 7.52
CA ALA A 120 0.56 0.84 7.75
C ALA A 120 -0.75 1.61 7.92
N GLY A 121 -1.86 0.94 7.65
CA GLY A 121 -3.20 1.42 7.91
C GLY A 121 -4.09 0.28 8.35
N TYR A 122 -5.17 0.61 9.03
CA TYR A 122 -6.18 -0.35 9.46
C TYR A 122 -7.53 0.00 8.86
N TYR A 123 -8.24 -1.01 8.38
CA TYR A 123 -9.65 -0.85 8.06
C TYR A 123 -10.47 -0.91 9.34
N HIS A 124 -11.32 0.09 9.54
CA HIS A 124 -12.20 0.18 10.70
C HIS A 124 -13.62 -0.18 10.28
N GLN A 125 -14.27 -1.02 11.08
CA GLN A 125 -15.68 -1.34 10.90
C GLN A 125 -16.50 -0.77 12.03
N ALA A 126 -17.61 -0.11 11.66
CA ALA A 126 -18.60 0.38 12.61
C ALA A 126 -19.98 -0.15 12.25
N ILE A 127 -20.81 -0.35 13.26
CA ILE A 127 -22.23 -0.65 13.06
C ILE A 127 -22.99 0.67 13.12
N ASN A 128 -23.75 0.96 12.06
CA ASN A 128 -24.61 2.15 12.04
C ASN A 128 -25.58 2.10 13.23
N VAL A 129 -25.78 3.24 13.91
CA VAL A 129 -26.70 3.35 15.05
C VAL A 129 -28.14 2.99 14.67
N ASP A 130 -28.53 3.26 13.43
CA ASP A 130 -29.84 2.96 12.86
C ASP A 130 -29.85 1.66 12.04
N ALA A 131 -28.89 0.75 12.26
CA ALA A 131 -28.84 -0.50 11.54
C ALA A 131 -30.15 -1.29 11.72
N PRO A 132 -30.78 -1.77 10.64
CA PRO A 132 -32.05 -2.49 10.72
C PRO A 132 -31.91 -3.86 11.41
N HIS A 133 -30.70 -4.42 11.39
CA HIS A 133 -30.38 -5.73 11.98
C HIS A 133 -29.06 -5.67 12.81
N PRO A 134 -29.01 -4.92 13.94
CA PRO A 134 -27.76 -4.68 14.66
C PRO A 134 -27.17 -5.96 15.28
N ALA A 135 -28.00 -6.94 15.63
CA ALA A 135 -27.51 -8.22 16.15
C ALA A 135 -26.78 -9.05 15.06
N ALA A 136 -27.29 -9.05 13.84
CA ALA A 136 -26.63 -9.71 12.71
C ALA A 136 -25.32 -8.99 12.33
N ALA A 137 -25.30 -7.66 12.38
CA ALA A 137 -24.09 -6.89 12.14
C ALA A 137 -23.00 -7.19 13.19
N ARG A 138 -23.38 -7.33 14.47
CA ARG A 138 -22.44 -7.74 15.55
C ARG A 138 -21.92 -9.15 15.31
N LEU A 139 -22.78 -10.11 14.97
CA LEU A 139 -22.38 -11.48 14.67
C LEU A 139 -21.37 -11.50 13.50
N TRP A 140 -21.60 -10.68 12.47
CA TRP A 140 -20.65 -10.53 11.38
C TRP A 140 -19.30 -9.96 11.84
N GLN A 141 -19.29 -8.95 12.70
CA GLN A 141 -18.02 -8.43 13.27
C GLN A 141 -17.30 -9.48 14.10
N GLU A 142 -18.02 -10.23 14.97
CA GLU A 142 -17.45 -11.34 15.73
C GLU A 142 -16.77 -12.37 14.81
N TYR A 143 -17.45 -12.74 13.71
CA TYR A 143 -16.88 -13.66 12.73
C TYR A 143 -15.62 -13.11 12.07
N LEU A 144 -15.61 -11.83 11.67
CA LEU A 144 -14.44 -11.21 11.04
C LEU A 144 -13.20 -11.23 11.96
N TYR A 145 -13.41 -11.15 13.28
CA TYR A 145 -12.33 -11.22 14.26
C TYR A 145 -12.08 -12.64 14.80
N SER A 146 -12.81 -13.64 14.35
CA SER A 146 -12.52 -15.04 14.66
C SER A 146 -11.24 -15.51 13.96
N ASP A 147 -10.63 -16.60 14.43
CA ASP A 147 -9.45 -17.18 13.78
C ASP A 147 -9.75 -17.61 12.33
N GLU A 148 -10.97 -18.10 12.08
CA GLU A 148 -11.43 -18.44 10.73
C GLU A 148 -11.49 -17.20 9.83
N GLY A 149 -12.17 -16.13 10.28
CA GLY A 149 -12.30 -14.87 9.53
C GLY A 149 -10.95 -14.22 9.28
N GLN A 150 -10.05 -14.23 10.26
CA GLN A 150 -8.70 -13.67 10.11
C GLN A 150 -7.83 -14.49 9.13
N ASN A 151 -7.94 -15.80 9.10
CA ASN A 151 -7.28 -16.64 8.11
C ASN A 151 -7.83 -16.42 6.68
N LEU A 152 -9.09 -16.01 6.51
CA LEU A 152 -9.63 -15.62 5.20
C LEU A 152 -8.98 -14.33 4.69
N TRP A 153 -8.73 -13.33 5.56
CA TRP A 153 -7.96 -12.14 5.19
C TRP A 153 -6.54 -12.50 4.76
N LEU A 154 -5.90 -13.38 5.53
CA LEU A 154 -4.57 -13.88 5.21
C LEU A 154 -4.53 -14.61 3.86
N LYS A 155 -5.55 -15.43 3.57
CA LYS A 155 -5.68 -16.09 2.26
C LYS A 155 -5.83 -15.09 1.10
N GLY A 156 -6.40 -13.91 1.35
CA GLY A 156 -6.45 -12.79 0.41
C GLY A 156 -5.17 -11.95 0.36
N GLY A 157 -4.09 -12.37 1.03
CA GLY A 157 -2.81 -11.67 1.07
C GLY A 157 -2.74 -10.50 2.07
N ALA A 158 -3.84 -10.20 2.76
CA ALA A 158 -3.87 -9.14 3.76
C ALA A 158 -3.37 -9.64 5.12
N ARG A 159 -2.53 -8.83 5.77
CA ARG A 159 -2.03 -9.14 7.12
C ARG A 159 -3.16 -9.00 8.16
N PRO A 160 -3.56 -10.08 8.85
CA PRO A 160 -4.63 -9.99 9.84
C PRO A 160 -4.21 -9.14 11.05
N VAL A 161 -5.16 -8.40 11.63
CA VAL A 161 -4.90 -7.60 12.84
C VAL A 161 -4.57 -8.46 14.07
N ARG A 162 -4.94 -9.76 14.06
CA ARG A 162 -4.66 -10.71 15.12
C ARG A 162 -3.49 -11.66 14.78
N ALA A 163 -2.74 -11.38 13.70
CA ALA A 163 -1.73 -12.30 13.18
C ALA A 163 -0.73 -12.78 14.25
N GLU A 164 -0.15 -11.88 15.05
CA GLU A 164 0.82 -12.23 16.09
C GLU A 164 0.19 -13.14 17.17
N ALA A 165 -0.97 -12.75 17.69
CA ALA A 165 -1.67 -13.55 18.73
C ALA A 165 -2.09 -14.92 18.21
N MET A 166 -2.49 -15.02 16.94
CA MET A 166 -2.84 -16.29 16.30
C MET A 166 -1.61 -17.14 16.01
N ALA A 167 -0.47 -16.55 15.67
CA ALA A 167 0.79 -17.26 15.51
C ALA A 167 1.27 -17.86 16.85
N GLU A 168 1.21 -17.07 17.93
CA GLU A 168 1.52 -17.55 19.28
C GLU A 168 0.58 -18.69 19.74
N ALA A 169 -0.70 -18.60 19.40
CA ALA A 169 -1.70 -19.62 19.71
C ALA A 169 -1.66 -20.85 18.78
N GLY A 170 -0.92 -20.78 17.67
CA GLY A 170 -0.86 -21.85 16.65
C GLY A 170 -2.14 -22.00 15.84
N THR A 171 -2.95 -20.94 15.71
CA THR A 171 -4.24 -20.92 14.99
C THR A 171 -4.18 -20.20 13.65
N ILE A 172 -3.04 -19.57 13.31
CA ILE A 172 -2.82 -18.95 12.01
C ILE A 172 -2.43 -20.01 10.96
N ASP A 173 -2.81 -19.80 9.71
CA ASP A 173 -2.23 -20.54 8.59
C ASP A 173 -0.78 -20.09 8.40
N GLN A 174 0.14 -20.87 8.98
CA GLN A 174 1.56 -20.51 9.04
C GLN A 174 2.18 -20.39 7.64
N ALA A 175 1.78 -21.23 6.69
CA ALA A 175 2.33 -21.19 5.34
C ALA A 175 1.96 -19.90 4.61
N LEU A 176 0.73 -19.43 4.75
CA LEU A 176 0.28 -18.14 4.21
C LEU A 176 0.91 -16.97 4.95
N TYR A 177 1.09 -17.08 6.26
CA TYR A 177 1.71 -16.02 7.06
C TYR A 177 3.18 -15.81 6.70
N ASP A 178 3.92 -16.90 6.51
CA ASP A 178 5.34 -16.88 6.10
C ASP A 178 5.54 -16.40 4.65
N ALA A 179 4.49 -16.50 3.82
CA ALA A 179 4.52 -16.02 2.44
C ALA A 179 4.30 -14.50 2.31
N LEU A 180 3.85 -13.83 3.37
CA LEU A 180 3.67 -12.37 3.33
C LEU A 180 5.02 -11.66 3.17
N PRO A 181 5.05 -10.51 2.45
CA PRO A 181 6.26 -9.70 2.38
C PRO A 181 6.81 -9.38 3.77
N PRO A 182 8.12 -9.57 4.01
CA PRO A 182 8.70 -9.25 5.31
C PRO A 182 8.57 -7.75 5.60
N VAL A 183 8.18 -7.42 6.83
CA VAL A 183 8.09 -6.04 7.32
C VAL A 183 9.13 -5.87 8.42
N THR A 184 10.05 -4.94 8.25
CA THR A 184 11.09 -4.62 9.23
C THR A 184 11.01 -3.14 9.58
N GLY A 185 11.07 -2.81 10.87
CA GLY A 185 10.96 -1.44 11.35
C GLY A 185 9.60 -1.13 12.00
N THR A 186 9.47 0.10 12.48
CA THR A 186 8.24 0.57 13.14
C THR A 186 7.34 1.25 12.12
N PRO A 187 6.12 0.80 11.93
CA PRO A 187 5.21 1.41 10.96
C PRO A 187 4.79 2.82 11.40
N VAL A 188 4.75 3.74 10.46
CA VAL A 188 4.11 5.05 10.60
C VAL A 188 2.62 4.88 10.28
N ILE A 189 1.77 5.32 11.21
CA ILE A 189 0.32 5.30 11.10
C ILE A 189 -0.19 6.69 11.46
N PRO A 190 -0.60 7.51 10.48
CA PRO A 190 -1.14 8.83 10.77
C PRO A 190 -2.41 8.75 11.63
N THR A 191 -2.55 9.67 12.58
CA THR A 191 -3.83 9.93 13.23
C THR A 191 -4.84 10.53 12.25
N ALA A 192 -6.11 10.56 12.61
CA ALA A 192 -7.14 11.17 11.76
C ALA A 192 -6.85 12.67 11.48
N ASP A 193 -6.39 13.40 12.49
CA ASP A 193 -6.06 14.83 12.35
C ASP A 193 -4.84 15.02 11.43
N GLN A 194 -3.80 14.20 11.59
CA GLN A 194 -2.64 14.19 10.69
C GLN A 194 -3.05 13.88 9.25
N ALA A 195 -3.81 12.81 9.04
CA ALA A 195 -4.28 12.43 7.71
C ALA A 195 -5.11 13.55 7.05
N THR A 196 -5.95 14.25 7.82
CA THR A 196 -6.71 15.40 7.33
C THR A 196 -5.78 16.53 6.88
N ALA A 197 -4.84 16.95 7.73
CA ALA A 197 -3.91 18.03 7.41
C ALA A 197 -3.01 17.70 6.18
N LEU A 198 -2.54 16.45 6.09
CA LEU A 198 -1.75 15.99 4.94
C LEU A 198 -2.58 15.95 3.64
N SER A 199 -3.87 15.55 3.72
CA SER A 199 -4.78 15.55 2.57
C SER A 199 -5.08 16.96 2.07
N GLU A 200 -5.30 17.92 2.97
CA GLU A 200 -5.48 19.33 2.61
C GLU A 200 -4.24 19.87 1.88
N PHE A 201 -3.05 19.57 2.37
CA PHE A 201 -1.80 19.94 1.69
C PHE A 201 -1.69 19.31 0.29
N LEU A 202 -2.05 18.03 0.12
CA LEU A 202 -1.99 17.35 -1.18
C LEU A 202 -2.94 17.97 -2.20
N VAL A 203 -4.15 18.37 -1.81
CA VAL A 203 -5.11 19.05 -2.71
C VAL A 203 -4.50 20.30 -3.35
N GLU A 204 -3.67 21.03 -2.60
CA GLU A 204 -3.01 22.24 -3.10
C GLU A 204 -1.73 21.92 -3.88
N ALA A 205 -0.89 21.01 -3.37
CA ALA A 205 0.47 20.82 -3.89
C ALA A 205 0.58 19.79 -5.02
N TRP A 206 -0.28 18.78 -5.06
CA TRP A 206 -0.17 17.67 -6.02
C TRP A 206 -0.34 18.09 -7.48
N PRO A 207 -1.33 18.92 -7.86
CA PRO A 207 -1.51 19.34 -9.25
C PRO A 207 -0.28 20.06 -9.83
N ASP A 208 0.42 20.83 -9.02
CA ASP A 208 1.64 21.56 -9.45
C ASP A 208 2.84 20.61 -9.62
N ALA A 209 2.87 19.50 -8.90
CA ALA A 209 3.97 18.55 -8.95
C ALA A 209 3.89 17.60 -10.16
N VAL A 210 2.69 17.08 -10.46
CA VAL A 210 2.50 16.02 -11.45
C VAL A 210 1.41 16.31 -12.51
N GLY A 211 0.69 17.41 -12.37
CA GLY A 211 -0.37 17.86 -13.30
C GLY A 211 0.09 18.29 -14.68
#